data_c95a5dbd023d9b7c7bf6e3e457d7b8c7
#
_entry.id   c95a5dbd023d9b7c7bf6e3e457d7b8c7
#
_cell.length_a   1.000
_cell.length_b   1.000
_cell.length_c   1.000
_cell.angle_alpha   90.00
_cell.angle_beta   90.00
_cell.angle_gamma   90.00
#
_symmetry.space_group_name_H-M   'P 1'
#
loop_
_entity.id
_entity.type
_entity.pdbx_description
1 polymer ?
#
loop_
_entity_poly.entity_id
_entity_poly.type
_entity_poly.pdbx_seq_one_letter_code
_entity_poly.pdbx_strand_id
1 'polypeptide(L)'
;MTTLTLIVARANNGVIGRDNQLPWRLPEDLAFFKRTTMGAPIIMGRKTHESIGRPLPGRRNIVVTRDATRRFQGCDAATTLEDALKLAAQDQAPEAFLIGGAQLYAEGLRQADKLIITEISADFEGDATFPELDGNVWEEVAHETHRADAPNDFDYAFVTYKRKGN
;
A
#
# COMPACT_ATOMS: atom_id res chain seq x y z
N MET A 1 -20.20 1.97 -3.88
CA MET A 1 -19.01 1.82 -4.70
C MET A 1 -17.75 1.91 -3.83
N THR A 2 -16.83 0.99 -3.98
CA THR A 2 -15.62 0.95 -3.14
C THR A 2 -14.48 1.72 -3.81
N THR A 3 -13.93 2.72 -3.11
CA THR A 3 -12.77 3.47 -3.58
C THR A 3 -11.52 2.61 -3.43
N LEU A 4 -10.66 2.58 -4.45
CA LEU A 4 -9.34 1.95 -4.34
C LEU A 4 -8.31 2.99 -3.95
N THR A 5 -7.66 2.76 -2.82
CA THR A 5 -6.55 3.58 -2.31
C THR A 5 -5.29 2.73 -2.29
N LEU A 6 -4.20 3.26 -2.83
CA LEU A 6 -2.88 2.68 -2.65
C LEU A 6 -2.26 3.30 -1.40
N ILE A 7 -1.73 2.47 -0.51
CA ILE A 7 -1.00 2.95 0.67
C ILE A 7 0.40 2.37 0.64
N VAL A 8 1.42 3.23 0.72
CA VAL A 8 2.81 2.83 0.55
C VAL A 8 3.72 3.84 1.26
N ALA A 9 4.87 3.37 1.74
CA ALA A 9 5.97 4.23 2.16
C ALA A 9 7.07 4.11 1.12
N ARG A 10 7.66 5.24 0.72
CA ARG A 10 8.78 5.24 -0.24
C ARG A 10 9.89 6.17 0.20
N ALA A 11 11.13 5.76 -0.13
CA ALA A 11 12.30 6.58 0.07
C ALA A 11 12.34 7.71 -0.96
N ASN A 12 13.19 8.69 -0.71
CA ASN A 12 13.38 9.84 -1.60
C ASN A 12 13.79 9.41 -3.01
N ASN A 13 14.51 8.30 -3.14
CA ASN A 13 14.90 7.72 -4.44
C ASN A 13 13.89 6.72 -5.01
N GLY A 14 12.69 6.63 -4.46
CA GLY A 14 11.61 5.79 -4.96
C GLY A 14 11.59 4.36 -4.45
N VAL A 15 12.58 3.95 -3.67
CA VAL A 15 12.67 2.58 -3.15
C VAL A 15 11.56 2.30 -2.15
N ILE A 16 10.91 1.14 -2.28
CA ILE A 16 9.84 0.68 -1.37
C ILE A 16 10.12 -0.68 -0.75
N GLY A 17 11.14 -1.39 -1.21
CA GLY A 17 11.45 -2.71 -0.68
C GLY A 17 12.86 -3.16 -1.02
N ARG A 18 13.35 -4.08 -0.19
CA ARG A 18 14.63 -4.76 -0.36
C ARG A 18 14.49 -6.19 0.15
N ASP A 19 14.79 -7.16 -0.69
CA ASP A 19 14.69 -8.59 -0.34
C ASP A 19 13.33 -8.94 0.27
N ASN A 20 12.26 -8.41 -0.32
CA ASN A 20 10.87 -8.61 0.09
C ASN A 20 10.55 -8.07 1.50
N GLN A 21 11.32 -7.09 1.97
CA GLN A 21 11.11 -6.43 3.27
C GLN A 21 11.27 -4.91 3.12
N LEU A 22 10.88 -4.16 4.16
CA LEU A 22 11.12 -2.73 4.20
C LEU A 22 12.60 -2.45 4.48
N PRO A 23 13.25 -1.54 3.73
CA PRO A 23 14.65 -1.18 3.95
C PRO A 23 14.89 -0.40 5.24
N TRP A 24 13.84 0.16 5.83
CA TRP A 24 13.88 0.98 7.04
C TRP A 24 13.03 0.35 8.12
N ARG A 25 13.23 0.84 9.33
CA ARG A 25 12.35 0.55 10.46
C ARG A 25 11.78 1.88 10.96
N LEU A 26 10.49 2.11 10.72
CA LEU A 26 9.81 3.34 11.10
C LEU A 26 8.51 2.99 11.82
N PRO A 27 8.57 2.79 13.15
CA PRO A 27 7.40 2.38 13.94
C PRO A 27 6.21 3.34 13.81
N GLU A 28 6.48 4.64 13.67
CA GLU A 28 5.44 5.67 13.51
C GLU A 28 4.62 5.43 12.24
N ASP A 29 5.27 4.95 11.16
CA ASP A 29 4.59 4.63 9.92
C ASP A 29 3.77 3.34 10.04
N LEU A 30 4.28 2.34 10.74
CA LEU A 30 3.54 1.12 10.99
C LEU A 30 2.25 1.39 11.79
N ALA A 31 2.32 2.29 12.77
CA ALA A 31 1.15 2.71 13.53
C ALA A 31 0.15 3.47 12.66
N PHE A 32 0.63 4.35 11.79
CA PHE A 32 -0.20 5.08 10.83
C PHE A 32 -0.90 4.11 9.87
N PHE A 33 -0.16 3.16 9.33
CA PHE A 33 -0.71 2.13 8.43
C PHE A 33 -1.86 1.36 9.13
N LYS A 34 -1.61 0.92 10.36
CA LYS A 34 -2.60 0.15 11.12
C LYS A 34 -3.90 0.94 11.33
N ARG A 35 -3.79 2.18 11.83
CA ARG A 35 -5.00 2.98 12.11
C ARG A 35 -5.72 3.42 10.83
N THR A 36 -4.97 3.62 9.73
CA THR A 36 -5.56 4.04 8.45
C THR A 36 -6.33 2.92 7.78
N THR A 37 -5.83 1.68 7.84
CA THR A 37 -6.44 0.54 7.16
C THR A 37 -7.42 -0.25 8.02
N MET A 38 -7.44 -0.01 9.34
CA MET A 38 -8.26 -0.80 10.26
C MET A 38 -9.75 -0.78 9.88
N GLY A 39 -10.35 -1.96 9.81
CA GLY A 39 -11.76 -2.12 9.46
C GLY A 39 -12.04 -2.20 7.96
N ALA A 40 -11.07 -1.88 7.12
CA ALA A 40 -11.24 -1.90 5.66
C ALA A 40 -10.61 -3.17 5.05
N PRO A 41 -11.10 -3.61 3.87
CA PRO A 41 -10.40 -4.66 3.13
C PRO A 41 -9.01 -4.22 2.71
N ILE A 42 -8.04 -5.12 2.81
CA ILE A 42 -6.68 -4.91 2.33
C ILE A 42 -6.36 -5.95 1.25
N ILE A 43 -5.75 -5.48 0.17
CA ILE A 43 -5.39 -6.29 -0.99
C ILE A 43 -3.87 -6.32 -1.10
N MET A 44 -3.30 -7.49 -1.32
CA MET A 44 -1.86 -7.65 -1.40
C MET A 44 -1.48 -8.76 -2.38
N GLY A 45 -0.26 -8.69 -2.91
CA GLY A 45 0.30 -9.78 -3.66
C GLY A 45 0.79 -10.91 -2.75
N ARG A 46 1.04 -12.08 -3.34
CA ARG A 46 1.49 -13.26 -2.60
C ARG A 46 2.78 -13.00 -1.82
N LYS A 47 3.77 -12.34 -2.45
CA LYS A 47 5.05 -12.06 -1.79
C LYS A 47 4.90 -11.13 -0.59
N THR A 48 4.00 -10.16 -0.69
CA THR A 48 3.70 -9.26 0.43
C THR A 48 3.08 -10.05 1.59
N HIS A 49 2.15 -10.95 1.28
CA HIS A 49 1.57 -11.83 2.30
C HIS A 49 2.64 -12.69 2.98
N GLU A 50 3.55 -13.28 2.19
CA GLU A 50 4.65 -14.09 2.73
C GLU A 50 5.57 -13.27 3.64
N SER A 51 5.85 -12.01 3.26
CA SER A 51 6.66 -11.11 4.06
C SER A 51 6.02 -10.78 5.41
N ILE A 52 4.72 -10.54 5.41
CA ILE A 52 3.97 -10.26 6.64
C ILE A 52 3.85 -11.53 7.50
N GLY A 53 3.66 -12.68 6.87
CA GLY A 53 3.66 -14.00 7.50
C GLY A 53 2.36 -14.43 8.15
N ARG A 54 1.35 -13.55 8.20
CA ARG A 54 0.04 -13.83 8.82
C ARG A 54 -1.01 -12.85 8.31
N PRO A 55 -2.32 -13.19 8.41
CA PRO A 55 -3.36 -12.20 8.15
C PRO A 55 -3.27 -11.05 9.14
N LEU A 56 -3.50 -9.83 8.65
CA LEU A 56 -3.55 -8.66 9.54
C LEU A 56 -4.93 -8.59 10.20
N PRO A 57 -4.99 -8.54 11.54
CA PRO A 57 -6.27 -8.61 12.25
C PRO A 57 -7.13 -7.36 12.06
N GLY A 58 -8.44 -7.53 12.18
CA GLY A 58 -9.41 -6.44 12.09
C GLY A 58 -9.70 -5.97 10.68
N ARG A 59 -9.20 -6.67 9.67
CA ARG A 59 -9.35 -6.31 8.26
C ARG A 59 -9.56 -7.57 7.44
N ARG A 60 -10.35 -7.49 6.38
CA ARG A 60 -10.44 -8.58 5.42
C ARG A 60 -9.17 -8.60 4.58
N ASN A 61 -8.44 -9.70 4.62
CA ASN A 61 -7.20 -9.86 3.86
C ASN A 61 -7.50 -10.58 2.56
N ILE A 62 -7.12 -9.97 1.44
CA ILE A 62 -7.34 -10.51 0.10
C ILE A 62 -5.97 -10.61 -0.59
N VAL A 63 -5.59 -11.83 -1.00
CA VAL A 63 -4.30 -12.08 -1.62
C VAL A 63 -4.51 -12.35 -3.11
N VAL A 64 -3.80 -11.58 -3.95
CA VAL A 64 -3.80 -11.78 -5.40
C VAL A 64 -2.67 -12.74 -5.75
N THR A 65 -3.00 -13.84 -6.42
CA THR A 65 -2.05 -14.86 -6.83
C THR A 65 -2.43 -15.40 -8.19
N ARG A 66 -1.44 -15.70 -9.04
CA ARG A 66 -1.69 -16.32 -10.35
C ARG A 66 -2.15 -17.77 -10.25
N ASP A 67 -1.90 -18.40 -9.09
CA ASP A 67 -2.28 -19.80 -8.87
C ASP A 67 -3.67 -19.87 -8.26
N ALA A 68 -4.67 -20.18 -9.11
CA ALA A 68 -6.08 -20.26 -8.70
C ALA A 68 -6.34 -21.36 -7.66
N THR A 69 -5.42 -22.31 -7.52
CA THR A 69 -5.56 -23.40 -6.53
C THR A 69 -4.99 -23.03 -5.15
N ARG A 70 -4.20 -21.96 -5.08
CA ARG A 70 -3.54 -21.55 -3.85
C ARG A 70 -4.53 -21.00 -2.84
N ARG A 71 -4.37 -21.41 -1.60
CA ARG A 71 -5.17 -20.90 -0.47
C ARG A 71 -4.25 -20.33 0.60
N PHE A 72 -4.73 -19.29 1.27
CA PHE A 72 -4.00 -18.60 2.33
C PHE A 72 -4.88 -18.61 3.58
N GLN A 73 -4.37 -19.16 4.65
CA GLN A 73 -5.16 -19.28 5.90
C GLN A 73 -5.60 -17.90 6.39
N GLY A 74 -6.90 -17.76 6.64
CA GLY A 74 -7.47 -16.51 7.14
C GLY A 74 -7.60 -15.40 6.11
N CYS A 75 -7.37 -15.71 4.82
CA CYS A 75 -7.45 -14.75 3.73
C CYS A 75 -8.35 -15.27 2.62
N ASP A 76 -8.88 -14.32 1.84
CA ASP A 76 -9.47 -14.64 0.55
C ASP A 76 -8.38 -14.62 -0.52
N ALA A 77 -8.58 -15.37 -1.60
CA ALA A 77 -7.66 -15.39 -2.72
C ALA A 77 -8.39 -14.95 -4.01
N ALA A 78 -7.68 -14.18 -4.82
CA ALA A 78 -8.16 -13.75 -6.13
C ALA A 78 -7.02 -13.93 -7.13
N THR A 79 -7.34 -14.10 -8.41
CA THR A 79 -6.33 -14.28 -9.44
C THR A 79 -5.98 -12.97 -10.17
N THR A 80 -6.81 -11.96 -10.02
CA THR A 80 -6.58 -10.63 -10.60
C THR A 80 -6.90 -9.54 -9.59
N LEU A 81 -6.38 -8.35 -9.82
CA LEU A 81 -6.72 -7.18 -9.02
C LEU A 81 -8.22 -6.84 -9.13
N GLU A 82 -8.81 -6.98 -10.33
CA GLU A 82 -10.24 -6.74 -10.53
C GLU A 82 -11.09 -7.68 -9.68
N ASP A 83 -10.74 -8.96 -9.63
CA ASP A 83 -11.46 -9.92 -8.80
C ASP A 83 -11.30 -9.62 -7.31
N ALA A 84 -10.11 -9.18 -6.89
CA ALA A 84 -9.88 -8.74 -5.51
C ALA A 84 -10.76 -7.54 -5.16
N LEU A 85 -10.90 -6.58 -6.07
CA LEU A 85 -11.77 -5.41 -5.87
C LEU A 85 -13.25 -5.80 -5.78
N LYS A 86 -13.68 -6.80 -6.54
CA LYS A 86 -15.04 -7.33 -6.45
C LYS A 86 -15.30 -7.95 -5.08
N LEU A 87 -14.32 -8.71 -4.56
CA LEU A 87 -14.42 -9.28 -3.21
C LEU A 87 -14.52 -8.18 -2.15
N ALA A 88 -13.67 -7.15 -2.26
CA ALA A 88 -13.72 -6.02 -1.34
C ALA A 88 -15.07 -5.30 -1.38
N ALA A 89 -15.65 -5.14 -2.58
CA ALA A 89 -16.93 -4.47 -2.76
C ALA A 89 -18.10 -5.25 -2.16
N GLN A 90 -17.99 -6.58 -1.99
CA GLN A 90 -19.03 -7.40 -1.36
C GLN A 90 -19.35 -6.97 0.07
N ASP A 91 -18.37 -6.39 0.76
CA ASP A 91 -18.55 -5.94 2.14
C ASP A 91 -19.19 -4.54 2.21
N GLN A 92 -19.52 -3.94 1.06
CA GLN A 92 -20.03 -2.58 0.99
C GLN A 92 -19.09 -1.57 1.65
N ALA A 93 -17.80 -1.88 1.70
CA ALA A 93 -16.79 -1.01 2.28
C ALA A 93 -16.65 0.25 1.42
N PRO A 94 -16.53 1.44 2.05
CA PRO A 94 -16.33 2.68 1.28
C PRO A 94 -14.96 2.73 0.63
N GLU A 95 -13.97 2.03 1.17
CA GLU A 95 -12.58 2.08 0.73
C GLU A 95 -11.92 0.72 0.90
N ALA A 96 -11.08 0.34 -0.07
CA ALA A 96 -10.18 -0.82 0.03
C ALA A 96 -8.76 -0.33 -0.23
N PHE A 97 -7.79 -0.91 0.47
CA PHE A 97 -6.39 -0.51 0.38
C PHE A 97 -5.54 -1.57 -0.31
N LEU A 98 -4.78 -1.15 -1.31
CA LEU A 98 -3.75 -1.99 -1.92
C LEU A 98 -2.44 -1.71 -1.18
N ILE A 99 -1.86 -2.75 -0.57
CA ILE A 99 -0.72 -2.61 0.33
C ILE A 99 0.60 -3.15 -0.22
N GLY A 100 0.61 -3.56 -1.48
CA GLY A 100 1.85 -3.99 -2.17
C GLY A 100 1.70 -5.34 -2.86
N GLY A 101 2.67 -5.80 -3.58
CA GLY A 101 3.97 -5.15 -3.77
C GLY A 101 4.09 -4.33 -5.05
N ALA A 102 5.32 -4.15 -5.48
CA ALA A 102 5.64 -3.23 -6.57
C ALA A 102 4.85 -3.48 -7.85
N GLN A 103 4.68 -4.74 -8.27
CA GLN A 103 3.94 -5.08 -9.48
C GLN A 103 2.47 -4.70 -9.35
N LEU A 104 1.83 -4.99 -8.22
CA LEU A 104 0.44 -4.63 -7.99
C LEU A 104 0.25 -3.12 -7.83
N TYR A 105 1.21 -2.41 -7.24
CA TYR A 105 1.16 -0.96 -7.19
C TYR A 105 1.15 -0.36 -8.59
N ALA A 106 2.04 -0.83 -9.48
CA ALA A 106 2.08 -0.33 -10.84
C ALA A 106 0.75 -0.58 -11.58
N GLU A 107 0.18 -1.75 -11.40
CA GLU A 107 -1.12 -2.10 -11.98
C GLU A 107 -2.24 -1.28 -11.35
N GLY A 108 -2.28 -1.19 -10.03
CA GLY A 108 -3.32 -0.47 -9.29
C GLY A 108 -3.29 1.03 -9.53
N LEU A 109 -2.12 1.60 -9.79
CA LEU A 109 -1.98 3.03 -10.03
C LEU A 109 -2.80 3.51 -11.22
N ARG A 110 -3.05 2.62 -12.19
CA ARG A 110 -3.85 2.95 -13.38
C ARG A 110 -5.33 3.17 -13.06
N GLN A 111 -5.82 2.59 -11.97
CA GLN A 111 -7.25 2.65 -11.64
C GLN A 111 -7.54 3.16 -10.23
N ALA A 112 -6.52 3.46 -9.44
CA ALA A 112 -6.71 3.97 -8.09
C ALA A 112 -7.35 5.36 -8.11
N ASP A 113 -8.16 5.63 -7.09
CA ASP A 113 -8.81 6.93 -6.89
C ASP A 113 -7.99 7.84 -5.98
N LYS A 114 -7.20 7.23 -5.10
CA LYS A 114 -6.45 7.96 -4.06
C LYS A 114 -5.16 7.23 -3.74
N LEU A 115 -4.13 8.00 -3.38
CA LEU A 115 -2.87 7.48 -2.89
C LEU A 115 -2.58 8.08 -1.52
N ILE A 116 -2.12 7.24 -0.60
CA ILE A 116 -1.58 7.69 0.69
C ILE A 116 -0.14 7.21 0.72
N ILE A 117 0.80 8.15 0.62
CA ILE A 117 2.21 7.84 0.52
C ILE A 117 2.96 8.45 1.70
N THR A 118 3.70 7.61 2.44
CA THR A 118 4.67 8.12 3.40
C THR A 118 5.94 8.43 2.64
N GLU A 119 6.23 9.72 2.49
CA GLU A 119 7.44 10.20 1.82
C GLU A 119 8.57 10.29 2.84
N ILE A 120 9.59 9.45 2.69
CA ILE A 120 10.74 9.42 3.60
C ILE A 120 11.86 10.24 2.96
N SER A 121 12.34 11.27 3.68
CA SER A 121 13.38 12.19 3.21
C SER A 121 14.77 11.60 3.41
N ALA A 122 14.99 10.41 2.86
CA ALA A 122 16.27 9.71 2.86
C ALA A 122 16.28 8.72 1.72
N ASP A 123 17.47 8.44 1.20
CA ASP A 123 17.66 7.41 0.18
C ASP A 123 17.94 6.07 0.85
N PHE A 124 17.48 5.00 0.23
CA PHE A 124 17.76 3.64 0.69
C PHE A 124 18.10 2.77 -0.51
N GLU A 125 18.94 1.78 -0.31
CA GLU A 125 19.18 0.75 -1.30
C GLU A 125 18.01 -0.24 -1.29
N GLY A 126 17.59 -0.68 -2.48
CA GLY A 126 16.53 -1.65 -2.59
C GLY A 126 16.34 -2.13 -4.02
N ASP A 127 15.53 -3.17 -4.16
CA ASP A 127 15.24 -3.83 -5.43
C ASP A 127 13.81 -3.63 -5.90
N ALA A 128 12.98 -2.99 -5.10
CA ALA A 128 11.61 -2.66 -5.47
C ALA A 128 11.39 -1.14 -5.38
N THR A 129 10.74 -0.58 -6.37
CA THR A 129 10.49 0.87 -6.44
C THR A 129 9.01 1.14 -6.75
N PHE A 130 8.55 2.33 -6.35
CA PHE A 130 7.24 2.83 -6.72
C PHE A 130 7.38 3.74 -7.95
N PRO A 131 6.44 3.67 -8.92
CA PRO A 131 6.53 4.52 -10.10
C PRO A 131 6.47 6.01 -9.76
N GLU A 132 7.14 6.84 -10.56
CA GLU A 132 6.99 8.28 -10.45
C GLU A 132 5.53 8.67 -10.73
N LEU A 133 5.03 9.66 -9.99
CA LEU A 133 3.67 10.15 -10.17
C LEU A 133 3.61 11.18 -11.28
N ASP A 134 2.66 10.98 -12.20
CA ASP A 134 2.37 11.95 -13.26
C ASP A 134 1.56 13.10 -12.65
N GLY A 135 2.14 14.30 -12.60
CA GLY A 135 1.50 15.49 -12.08
C GLY A 135 0.27 15.95 -12.87
N ASN A 136 0.10 15.45 -14.10
CA ASN A 136 -1.12 15.69 -14.88
C ASN A 136 -2.27 14.79 -14.43
N VAL A 137 -1.98 13.72 -13.72
CA VAL A 137 -2.97 12.74 -13.24
C VAL A 137 -3.24 12.91 -11.75
N TRP A 138 -2.20 13.15 -10.97
CA TRP A 138 -2.28 13.15 -9.50
C TRP A 138 -2.05 14.54 -8.93
N GLU A 139 -2.88 14.90 -7.94
CA GLU A 139 -2.81 16.16 -7.23
C GLU A 139 -2.61 15.90 -5.74
N GLU A 140 -1.60 16.53 -5.14
CA GLU A 140 -1.41 16.49 -3.69
C GLU A 140 -2.50 17.30 -3.02
N VAL A 141 -3.25 16.68 -2.11
CA VAL A 141 -4.39 17.32 -1.42
C VAL A 141 -4.19 17.41 0.09
N ALA A 142 -3.21 16.71 0.66
CA ALA A 142 -2.87 16.79 2.08
C ALA A 142 -1.41 16.43 2.28
N HIS A 143 -0.77 17.06 3.27
CA HIS A 143 0.66 16.86 3.54
C HIS A 143 0.93 17.14 5.02
N GLU A 144 1.41 16.12 5.73
CA GLU A 144 1.70 16.22 7.16
C GLU A 144 3.13 15.76 7.42
N THR A 145 4.02 16.69 7.76
CA THR A 145 5.45 16.44 7.97
C THR A 145 5.74 16.08 9.42
N HIS A 146 6.64 15.11 9.60
CA HIS A 146 7.10 14.65 10.91
C HIS A 146 8.60 14.43 10.89
N ARG A 147 9.18 14.39 12.09
CA ARG A 147 10.56 13.95 12.30
C ARG A 147 10.56 12.56 12.92
N ALA A 148 11.32 11.64 12.34
CA ALA A 148 11.41 10.28 12.88
C ALA A 148 12.15 10.29 14.24
N ASP A 149 11.72 9.40 15.13
CA ASP A 149 12.38 9.21 16.43
C ASP A 149 13.73 8.50 16.26
N ALA A 150 14.67 8.83 17.14
CA ALA A 150 15.96 8.14 17.16
C ALA A 150 15.75 6.61 17.31
N PRO A 151 16.57 5.75 16.67
CA PRO A 151 17.86 6.10 16.00
C PRO A 151 17.72 6.60 14.56
N ASN A 152 16.51 6.71 14.03
CA ASN A 152 16.31 7.28 12.70
C ASN A 152 16.70 8.77 12.70
N ASP A 153 17.23 9.21 11.56
CA ASP A 153 17.73 10.57 11.40
C ASP A 153 17.23 11.15 10.08
N PHE A 154 15.91 11.19 9.92
CA PHE A 154 15.28 11.75 8.71
C PHE A 154 13.88 12.26 9.02
N ASP A 155 13.40 13.14 8.14
CA ASP A 155 12.02 13.57 8.15
C ASP A 155 11.18 12.61 7.29
N TYR A 156 9.90 12.54 7.58
CA TYR A 156 8.95 11.85 6.74
C TYR A 156 7.64 12.63 6.72
N ALA A 157 6.82 12.37 5.72
CA ALA A 157 5.53 13.05 5.59
C ALA A 157 4.47 12.06 5.15
N PHE A 158 3.26 12.20 5.71
CA PHE A 158 2.08 11.49 5.22
C PHE A 158 1.41 12.37 4.17
N VAL A 159 1.43 11.94 2.92
CA VAL A 159 0.95 12.75 1.79
C VAL A 159 -0.21 12.02 1.11
N THR A 160 -1.30 12.73 0.90
CA THR A 160 -2.47 12.19 0.18
C THR A 160 -2.54 12.83 -1.19
N TYR A 161 -2.70 11.99 -2.20
CA TYR A 161 -2.89 12.40 -3.59
C TYR A 161 -4.26 11.92 -4.06
N LYS A 162 -4.94 12.74 -4.83
CA LYS A 162 -6.18 12.35 -5.52
C LYS A 162 -6.00 12.46 -7.02
N ARG A 163 -6.74 11.64 -7.75
CA ARG A 163 -6.75 11.70 -9.21
C ARG A 163 -7.46 12.99 -9.63
N LYS A 164 -6.84 13.75 -10.54
CA LYS A 164 -7.43 14.98 -11.07
C LYS A 164 -8.70 14.66 -11.85
N GLY A 165 -9.69 15.54 -11.75
CA GLY A 165 -10.95 15.37 -12.43
C GLY A 165 -11.97 14.51 -11.69
N ASN A 166 -11.65 14.08 -10.50
CA ASN A 166 -12.57 13.30 -9.65
C ASN A 166 -13.09 14.10 -8.47
#